data_a85ce3faeab562f5a141f590a6930877
#
_entry.id   a85ce3faeab562f5a141f590a6930877
#
_cell.length_a   1.000
_cell.length_b   1.000
_cell.length_c   1.000
_cell.angle_alpha   90.00
_cell.angle_beta   90.00
_cell.angle_gamma   90.00
#
_symmetry.space_group_name_H-M   'P 1'
#
loop_
_entity.id
_entity.type
_entity.pdbx_description
1 polymer ?
#
loop_
_entity_poly.entity_id
_entity_poly.type
_entity_poly.pdbx_seq_one_letter_code
_entity_poly.pdbx_strand_id
1 'polypeptide(L)'
;MINLTRADYDKEMLRDSLGDFLAGCWQRWCLKASIGPGSKRARAFGKFGSGSLILFPVTTIFNEKYIHIGSETMIGEHVALSAGMMPGQVCLTDPVVRIGDRCLIGRGSGIVGHLSIDIGNDVWTGHH
;
A
#
# COMPACT_ATOMS: atom_id res chain seq x y z
N MET A 1 41.52 6.96 -15.27
CA MET A 1 41.11 5.55 -15.16
C MET A 1 41.62 5.02 -13.82
N ILE A 2 40.71 4.55 -12.97
CA ILE A 2 41.06 4.00 -11.67
C ILE A 2 41.38 2.52 -11.85
N ASN A 3 42.64 2.14 -11.54
CA ASN A 3 43.02 0.73 -11.55
C ASN A 3 42.60 0.09 -10.22
N LEU A 4 41.57 -0.72 -10.26
CA LEU A 4 41.14 -1.49 -9.09
C LEU A 4 42.02 -2.71 -8.93
N THR A 5 42.51 -2.93 -7.72
CA THR A 5 43.18 -4.18 -7.38
C THR A 5 42.15 -5.30 -7.27
N ARG A 6 42.61 -6.57 -7.33
CA ARG A 6 41.73 -7.72 -7.12
C ARG A 6 41.05 -7.67 -5.74
N ALA A 7 41.75 -7.20 -4.70
CA ALA A 7 41.20 -7.04 -3.37
C ALA A 7 40.08 -5.99 -3.35
N ASP A 8 40.25 -4.89 -4.07
CA ASP A 8 39.21 -3.85 -4.18
C ASP A 8 37.98 -4.37 -4.90
N TYR A 9 38.18 -5.13 -5.98
CA TYR A 9 37.09 -5.76 -6.73
C TYR A 9 36.32 -6.76 -5.86
N ASP A 10 37.00 -7.61 -5.10
CA ASP A 10 36.38 -8.56 -4.19
C ASP A 10 35.59 -7.86 -3.07
N LYS A 11 36.09 -6.72 -2.56
CA LYS A 11 35.36 -5.91 -1.57
C LYS A 11 34.09 -5.29 -2.16
N GLU A 12 34.16 -4.80 -3.38
CA GLU A 12 32.98 -4.24 -4.06
C GLU A 12 31.94 -5.33 -4.32
N MET A 13 32.36 -6.52 -4.77
CA MET A 13 31.44 -7.65 -4.97
C MET A 13 30.75 -8.06 -3.68
N LEU A 14 31.49 -8.13 -2.57
CA LEU A 14 30.93 -8.46 -1.26
C LEU A 14 29.94 -7.39 -0.80
N ARG A 15 30.25 -6.12 -1.01
CA ARG A 15 29.36 -5.02 -0.65
C ARG A 15 28.08 -5.06 -1.48
N ASP A 16 28.17 -5.31 -2.78
CA ASP A 16 27.01 -5.42 -3.66
C ASP A 16 26.14 -6.62 -3.29
N SER A 17 26.74 -7.77 -3.00
CA SER A 17 26.01 -8.96 -2.54
C SER A 17 25.30 -8.72 -1.22
N LEU A 18 25.95 -8.02 -0.28
CA LEU A 18 25.34 -7.66 0.99
C LEU A 18 24.20 -6.67 0.79
N GLY A 19 24.38 -5.69 -0.09
CA GLY A 19 23.35 -4.73 -0.45
C GLY A 19 22.12 -5.41 -1.04
N ASP A 20 22.31 -6.33 -1.97
CA ASP A 20 21.23 -7.11 -2.58
C ASP A 20 20.50 -7.96 -1.54
N PHE A 21 21.24 -8.59 -0.64
CA PHE A 21 20.65 -9.37 0.45
C PHE A 21 19.80 -8.51 1.38
N LEU A 22 20.31 -7.35 1.80
CA LEU A 22 19.58 -6.42 2.67
C LEU A 22 18.33 -5.87 1.97
N ALA A 23 18.44 -5.49 0.70
CA ALA A 23 17.30 -5.02 -0.09
C ALA A 23 16.24 -6.11 -0.23
N GLY A 24 16.64 -7.34 -0.47
CA GLY A 24 15.74 -8.49 -0.53
C GLY A 24 15.03 -8.75 0.79
N CYS A 25 15.74 -8.67 1.91
CA CYS A 25 15.16 -8.79 3.25
C CYS A 25 14.15 -7.68 3.53
N TRP A 26 14.47 -6.44 3.17
CA TRP A 26 13.58 -5.31 3.32
C TRP A 26 12.30 -5.48 2.50
N GLN A 27 12.42 -5.88 1.24
CA GLN A 27 11.26 -6.11 0.39
C GLN A 27 10.34 -7.21 0.95
N ARG A 28 10.91 -8.32 1.40
CA ARG A 28 10.15 -9.40 2.03
C ARG A 28 9.44 -8.94 3.30
N TRP A 29 10.13 -8.14 4.10
CA TRP A 29 9.58 -7.59 5.33
C TRP A 29 8.41 -6.64 5.01
N CYS A 30 8.58 -5.75 4.03
CA CYS A 30 7.52 -4.85 3.59
C CYS A 30 6.31 -5.61 3.06
N LEU A 31 6.51 -6.67 2.29
CA LEU A 31 5.40 -7.50 1.81
C LEU A 31 4.65 -8.19 2.96
N LYS A 32 5.36 -8.68 3.95
CA LYS A 32 4.73 -9.28 5.13
C LYS A 32 3.97 -8.26 5.99
N ALA A 33 4.47 -7.04 6.06
CA ALA A 33 3.85 -5.96 6.82
C ALA A 33 2.69 -5.29 6.05
N SER A 34 2.54 -5.57 4.76
CA SER A 34 1.46 -5.06 3.93
C SER A 34 0.13 -5.71 4.29
N ILE A 35 -0.96 -5.00 4.02
CA ILE A 35 -2.31 -5.50 4.28
C ILE A 35 -2.75 -6.31 3.07
N GLY A 36 -2.83 -7.62 3.24
CA GLY A 36 -3.28 -8.55 2.20
C GLY A 36 -4.62 -9.20 2.53
N PRO A 37 -5.22 -9.91 1.57
CA PRO A 37 -6.49 -10.61 1.77
C PRO A 37 -6.40 -11.61 2.91
N GLY A 38 -7.45 -11.69 3.72
CA GLY A 38 -7.50 -12.62 4.85
C GLY A 38 -6.73 -12.19 6.09
N SER A 39 -5.98 -11.09 6.04
CA SER A 39 -5.32 -10.54 7.22
C SER A 39 -6.33 -9.93 8.19
N LYS A 40 -5.94 -9.84 9.46
CA LYS A 40 -6.78 -9.21 10.48
C LYS A 40 -7.12 -7.75 10.12
N ARG A 41 -6.16 -7.03 9.58
CA ARG A 41 -6.37 -5.63 9.18
C ARG A 41 -7.31 -5.51 7.97
N ALA A 42 -7.22 -6.44 7.02
CA ALA A 42 -8.11 -6.47 5.86
C ALA A 42 -9.58 -6.71 6.28
N ARG A 43 -9.79 -7.49 7.31
CA ARG A 43 -11.15 -7.77 7.82
C ARG A 43 -11.82 -6.58 8.48
N ALA A 44 -11.06 -5.56 8.87
CA ALA A 44 -11.60 -4.33 9.42
C ALA A 44 -12.28 -3.47 8.34
N PHE A 45 -11.91 -3.64 7.07
CA PHE A 45 -12.54 -2.94 5.95
C PHE A 45 -13.97 -3.46 5.73
N GLY A 46 -14.85 -2.58 5.27
CA GLY A 46 -16.20 -2.98 4.89
C GLY A 46 -16.19 -4.02 3.76
N LYS A 47 -15.26 -3.88 2.82
CA LYS A 47 -14.98 -4.88 1.79
C LYS A 47 -13.48 -4.83 1.47
N PHE A 48 -12.86 -5.99 1.37
CA PHE A 48 -11.48 -6.13 0.90
C PHE A 48 -11.42 -7.30 -0.07
N GLY A 49 -11.34 -7.00 -1.35
CA GLY A 49 -11.43 -8.00 -2.41
C GLY A 49 -10.23 -8.94 -2.47
N SER A 50 -10.42 -10.08 -3.11
CA SER A 50 -9.36 -11.06 -3.30
C SER A 50 -8.25 -10.50 -4.21
N GLY A 51 -7.01 -10.81 -3.88
CA GLY A 51 -5.85 -10.35 -4.65
C GLY A 51 -5.49 -8.89 -4.44
N SER A 52 -6.22 -8.16 -3.60
CA SER A 52 -5.91 -6.76 -3.29
C SER A 52 -4.83 -6.64 -2.22
N LEU A 53 -4.08 -5.54 -2.27
CA LEU A 53 -2.93 -5.35 -1.40
C LEU A 53 -2.75 -3.87 -1.09
N ILE A 54 -2.52 -3.54 0.18
CA ILE A 54 -2.09 -2.21 0.61
C ILE A 54 -0.65 -2.33 1.07
N LEU A 55 0.25 -1.68 0.34
CA LEU A 55 1.69 -1.81 0.58
C LEU A 55 2.13 -1.05 1.84
N PHE A 56 3.05 -1.65 2.55
CA PHE A 56 3.72 -1.04 3.69
C PHE A 56 4.86 -0.11 3.21
N PRO A 57 5.11 1.05 3.80
CA PRO A 57 4.46 1.59 5.01
C PRO A 57 3.07 2.19 4.75
N VAL A 58 2.18 1.95 5.71
CA VAL A 58 0.85 2.54 5.71
C VAL A 58 0.89 3.80 6.58
N THR A 59 0.35 4.91 6.09
CA THR A 59 0.32 6.14 6.87
C THR A 59 -0.90 6.19 7.77
N THR A 60 -2.01 6.66 7.26
CA THR A 60 -3.22 6.87 8.04
C THR A 60 -4.36 6.08 7.43
N ILE A 61 -4.94 5.18 8.22
CA ILE A 61 -6.17 4.50 7.86
C ILE A 61 -7.08 4.53 9.09
N PHE A 62 -8.27 5.06 8.92
CA PHE A 62 -9.29 4.97 9.96
C PHE A 62 -10.69 4.89 9.35
N ASN A 63 -11.62 4.39 10.16
CA ASN A 63 -13.01 4.11 9.78
C ASN A 63 -13.10 3.15 8.59
N GLU A 64 -12.30 2.09 8.65
CA GLU A 64 -12.14 1.09 7.58
C GLU A 64 -13.46 0.43 7.19
N LYS A 65 -14.41 0.30 8.13
CA LYS A 65 -15.71 -0.30 7.84
C LYS A 65 -16.51 0.44 6.76
N TYR A 66 -16.20 1.70 6.54
CA TYR A 66 -16.81 2.52 5.47
C TYR A 66 -15.97 2.59 4.21
N ILE A 67 -14.88 1.83 4.15
CA ILE A 67 -14.00 1.77 2.99
C ILE A 67 -14.15 0.41 2.34
N HIS A 68 -14.56 0.40 1.09
CA HIS A 68 -14.71 -0.81 0.28
C HIS A 68 -13.64 -0.84 -0.80
N ILE A 69 -12.84 -1.88 -0.80
CA ILE A 69 -11.79 -2.11 -1.79
C ILE A 69 -12.17 -3.34 -2.62
N GLY A 70 -12.17 -3.19 -3.93
CA GLY A 70 -12.46 -4.28 -4.84
C GLY A 70 -11.35 -5.32 -4.92
N SER A 71 -11.43 -6.19 -5.92
CA SER A 71 -10.49 -7.28 -6.13
C SER A 71 -9.33 -6.84 -7.03
N GLU A 72 -8.16 -7.44 -6.85
CA GLU A 72 -6.97 -7.20 -7.66
C GLU A 72 -6.55 -5.72 -7.70
N THR A 73 -6.81 -5.00 -6.63
CA THR A 73 -6.47 -3.58 -6.48
C THR A 73 -5.23 -3.44 -5.63
N MET A 74 -4.25 -2.71 -6.14
CA MET A 74 -3.02 -2.41 -5.43
C MET A 74 -3.00 -0.97 -4.97
N ILE A 75 -2.77 -0.76 -3.69
CA ILE A 75 -2.63 0.56 -3.08
C ILE A 75 -1.18 0.70 -2.66
N GLY A 76 -0.51 1.72 -3.18
CA GLY A 76 0.91 1.97 -2.95
C GLY A 76 1.23 2.31 -1.51
N GLU A 77 2.51 2.35 -1.20
CA GLU A 77 3.01 2.74 0.11
C GLU A 77 2.75 4.22 0.39
N HIS A 78 2.70 4.58 1.65
CA HIS A 78 2.44 5.94 2.14
C HIS A 78 1.10 6.53 1.69
N VAL A 79 0.12 5.69 1.40
CA VAL A 79 -1.23 6.14 1.04
C VAL A 79 -2.05 6.35 2.31
N ALA A 80 -2.76 7.48 2.36
CA ALA A 80 -3.73 7.76 3.41
C ALA A 80 -5.13 7.40 2.93
N LEU A 81 -5.85 6.59 3.70
CA LEU A 81 -7.23 6.20 3.43
C LEU A 81 -8.08 6.49 4.65
N SER A 82 -9.10 7.31 4.49
CA SER A 82 -9.99 7.56 5.63
C SER A 82 -11.41 7.88 5.17
N ALA A 83 -12.34 7.51 6.03
CA ALA A 83 -13.74 7.88 5.91
C ALA A 83 -14.11 8.77 7.08
N GLY A 84 -14.72 9.91 6.79
CA GLY A 84 -15.03 10.91 7.80
C GLY A 84 -13.83 11.75 8.21
N MET A 85 -14.01 12.59 9.21
CA MET A 85 -12.99 13.54 9.67
C MET A 85 -12.22 13.05 10.88
N MET A 86 -12.79 12.13 11.65
CA MET A 86 -12.20 11.67 12.91
C MET A 86 -12.35 10.15 13.04
N PRO A 87 -11.36 9.47 13.66
CA PRO A 87 -11.51 8.07 13.99
C PRO A 87 -12.74 7.82 14.88
N GLY A 88 -13.49 6.75 14.58
CA GLY A 88 -14.68 6.39 15.34
C GLY A 88 -15.95 7.17 14.97
N GLN A 89 -15.88 8.07 14.01
CA GLN A 89 -17.03 8.81 13.53
C GLN A 89 -18.06 7.88 12.86
N VAL A 90 -19.34 8.09 13.17
CA VAL A 90 -20.42 7.43 12.44
C VAL A 90 -20.70 8.22 11.16
N CYS A 91 -20.50 7.57 10.02
CA CYS A 91 -20.71 8.21 8.74
C CYS A 91 -22.16 8.01 8.27
N LEU A 92 -22.67 9.00 7.54
CA LEU A 92 -24.04 8.99 7.03
C LEU A 92 -24.23 8.04 5.84
N THR A 93 -23.17 7.76 5.11
CA THR A 93 -23.18 6.87 3.94
C THR A 93 -22.28 5.66 4.17
N ASP A 94 -22.64 4.54 3.58
CA ASP A 94 -21.84 3.31 3.57
C ASP A 94 -21.95 2.64 2.19
N PRO A 95 -20.86 2.53 1.41
CA PRO A 95 -19.50 3.01 1.75
C PRO A 95 -19.33 4.51 1.57
N VAL A 96 -18.42 5.09 2.34
CA VAL A 96 -17.97 6.47 2.12
C VAL A 96 -16.89 6.51 1.03
N VAL A 97 -15.98 5.55 1.06
CA VAL A 97 -14.93 5.40 0.05
C VAL A 97 -15.08 4.04 -0.61
N ARG A 98 -15.21 4.04 -1.93
CA ARG A 98 -15.27 2.83 -2.72
C ARG A 98 -14.19 2.87 -3.79
N ILE A 99 -13.35 1.85 -3.80
CA ILE A 99 -12.32 1.64 -4.82
C ILE A 99 -12.69 0.35 -5.55
N GLY A 100 -12.78 0.41 -6.87
CA GLY A 100 -13.21 -0.72 -7.68
C GLY A 100 -12.15 -1.80 -7.84
N ASP A 101 -12.33 -2.63 -8.86
CA ASP A 101 -11.44 -3.75 -9.16
C ASP A 101 -10.31 -3.32 -10.10
N ARG A 102 -9.18 -4.00 -10.02
CA ARG A 102 -8.01 -3.81 -10.90
C ARG A 102 -7.51 -2.36 -10.94
N CYS A 103 -7.58 -1.69 -9.79
CA CYS A 103 -7.08 -0.33 -9.64
C CYS A 103 -5.64 -0.33 -9.16
N LEU A 104 -4.92 0.72 -9.50
CA LEU A 104 -3.60 1.01 -8.97
C LEU A 104 -3.61 2.43 -8.40
N ILE A 105 -3.49 2.53 -7.09
CA ILE A 105 -3.38 3.81 -6.40
C ILE A 105 -1.91 4.08 -6.13
N GLY A 106 -1.38 5.13 -6.74
CA GLY A 106 0.04 5.48 -6.63
C GLY A 106 0.44 5.85 -5.22
N ARG A 107 1.69 5.61 -4.90
CA ARG A 107 2.23 5.89 -3.57
C ARG A 107 2.09 7.37 -3.19
N GLY A 108 1.92 7.63 -1.91
CA GLY A 108 1.81 8.98 -1.37
C GLY A 108 0.47 9.65 -1.62
N SER A 109 -0.48 8.95 -2.25
CA SER A 109 -1.82 9.48 -2.52
C SER A 109 -2.66 9.56 -1.25
N GLY A 110 -3.57 10.52 -1.20
CA GLY A 110 -4.55 10.64 -0.13
C GLY A 110 -5.96 10.47 -0.66
N ILE A 111 -6.70 9.54 -0.08
CA ILE A 111 -8.13 9.34 -0.38
C ILE A 111 -8.88 9.53 0.94
N VAL A 112 -9.45 10.71 1.09
CA VAL A 112 -10.15 11.09 2.31
C VAL A 112 -11.57 11.47 1.93
N GLY A 113 -12.51 10.60 2.26
CA GLY A 113 -13.92 10.79 1.93
C GLY A 113 -14.73 11.27 3.12
N HIS A 114 -15.62 12.24 2.89
CA HIS A 114 -16.55 12.70 3.92
C HIS A 114 -17.98 12.21 3.66
N LEU A 115 -18.44 12.31 2.44
CA LEU A 115 -19.75 11.80 2.04
C LEU A 115 -19.64 10.60 1.11
N SER A 116 -18.98 10.76 -0.02
CA SER A 116 -18.84 9.69 -0.99
C SER A 116 -17.65 9.96 -1.91
N ILE A 117 -16.78 8.98 -2.05
CA ILE A 117 -15.77 8.89 -3.10
C ILE A 117 -15.96 7.54 -3.76
N ASP A 118 -16.21 7.55 -5.05
CA ASP A 118 -16.34 6.32 -5.85
C ASP A 118 -15.29 6.31 -6.95
N ILE A 119 -14.35 5.39 -6.84
CA ILE A 119 -13.33 5.12 -7.86
C ILE A 119 -13.74 3.85 -8.57
N GLY A 120 -14.01 3.95 -9.87
CA GLY A 120 -14.44 2.82 -10.68
C GLY A 120 -13.37 1.76 -10.87
N ASN A 121 -13.63 0.81 -11.75
CA ASN A 121 -12.68 -0.26 -12.06
C ASN A 121 -11.61 0.24 -13.03
N ASP A 122 -10.45 -0.43 -13.02
CA ASP A 122 -9.36 -0.21 -13.96
C ASP A 122 -8.81 1.24 -13.93
N VAL A 123 -8.83 1.88 -12.77
CA VAL A 123 -8.31 3.23 -12.56
C VAL A 123 -6.88 3.17 -12.04
N TRP A 124 -5.98 3.85 -12.72
CA TRP A 124 -4.59 3.97 -12.30
C TRP A 124 -4.27 5.44 -12.01
N THR A 125 -3.81 5.71 -10.80
CA THR A 125 -3.40 7.05 -10.40
C THR A 125 -1.89 7.16 -10.35
N GLY A 126 -1.38 8.36 -10.58
CA GLY A 126 0.03 8.65 -10.40
C GLY A 126 0.43 8.75 -8.93
N HIS A 127 1.68 9.14 -8.70
CA HIS A 127 2.21 9.37 -7.34
C HIS A 127 1.71 10.71 -6.79
N HIS A 128 1.42 10.73 -5.52
CA HIS A 128 0.96 11.91 -4.77
C HIS A 128 -0.42 12.40 -5.19
#